data_9930beb49f345d7b3ea6d8b3ceb9a243
#
_entry.id   9930beb49f345d7b3ea6d8b3ceb9a243
#
_cell.length_a   1.000
_cell.length_b   1.000
_cell.length_c   1.000
_cell.angle_alpha   90.00
_cell.angle_beta   90.00
_cell.angle_gamma   90.00
#
_symmetry.space_group_name_H-M   'P 1'
#
loop_
_entity.id
_entity.type
_entity.pdbx_description
1 polymer ?
#
loop_
_entity_poly.entity_id
_entity_poly.type
_entity_poly.pdbx_seq_one_letter_code
_entity_poly.pdbx_strand_id
1 'polypeptide(L)'
;MMHEHHPLVGREIAIRKAMPLIVRVAADTARFSLRIDPAEIEKASKAFGLNLPAKIGETDISGEKRALCLGPDEWYLTAPLAEQEVVEQAFADLYATAVHSLVDIGHREVGIEIEGSDAVLALQSALAFDIEAMPVGSGCRTIFDKAQIVLLRETESRFRIEVWRSFADHVWGLLQAAGREIELDI
;
A
#
# COMPACT_ATOMS: atom_id res chain seq x y z
N MET A 1 -1.98 13.64 23.95
CA MET A 1 -1.79 12.80 22.75
C MET A 1 -0.30 12.75 22.44
N MET A 2 0.34 11.60 22.60
CA MET A 2 1.70 11.43 22.10
C MET A 2 1.60 11.44 20.58
N HIS A 3 2.18 12.44 19.92
CA HIS A 3 2.39 12.40 18.47
C HIS A 3 3.32 11.22 18.20
N GLU A 4 2.78 10.15 17.65
CA GLU A 4 3.61 9.03 17.21
C GLU A 4 4.57 9.56 16.14
N HIS A 5 5.86 9.48 16.45
CA HIS A 5 6.91 9.93 15.53
C HIS A 5 6.90 9.04 14.29
N HIS A 6 6.57 9.60 13.13
CA HIS A 6 6.62 8.86 11.86
C HIS A 6 8.08 8.49 11.55
N PRO A 7 8.42 7.19 11.35
CA PRO A 7 9.82 6.74 11.22
C PRO A 7 10.56 7.37 10.04
N LEU A 8 9.84 7.78 9.00
CA LEU A 8 10.41 8.34 7.77
C LEU A 8 10.12 9.85 7.61
N VAL A 9 9.76 10.56 8.68
CA VAL A 9 9.39 11.98 8.58
C VAL A 9 10.46 12.81 7.88
N GLY A 10 10.06 13.61 6.90
CA GLY A 10 10.93 14.52 6.16
C GLY A 10 11.91 13.86 5.20
N ARG A 11 11.80 12.56 4.94
CA ARG A 11 12.67 11.86 3.99
C ARG A 11 12.12 11.94 2.57
N GLU A 12 13.01 12.20 1.63
CA GLU A 12 12.77 12.17 0.19
C GLU A 12 14.04 11.69 -0.51
N ILE A 13 13.88 10.91 -1.57
CA ILE A 13 14.94 10.56 -2.52
C ILE A 13 14.50 11.10 -3.88
N ALA A 14 15.32 11.96 -4.48
CA ALA A 14 15.03 12.51 -5.80
C ALA A 14 16.30 12.42 -6.67
N ILE A 15 16.28 11.52 -7.64
CA ILE A 15 17.32 11.36 -8.66
C ILE A 15 16.87 12.12 -9.89
N ARG A 16 17.58 13.20 -10.21
CA ARG A 16 17.27 14.12 -11.32
C ARG A 16 18.19 13.88 -12.49
N LYS A 17 18.06 12.74 -13.14
CA LYS A 17 18.65 12.45 -14.44
C LYS A 17 17.61 12.57 -15.55
N ALA A 18 17.97 12.19 -16.78
CA ALA A 18 17.05 12.07 -17.90
C ALA A 18 15.83 11.15 -17.57
N MET A 19 16.04 10.22 -16.66
CA MET A 19 15.05 9.28 -16.14
C MET A 19 14.89 9.53 -14.62
N PRO A 20 13.90 10.30 -14.17
CA PRO A 20 13.75 10.64 -12.77
C PRO A 20 13.26 9.47 -11.93
N LEU A 21 13.82 9.31 -10.73
CA LEU A 21 13.29 8.50 -9.66
C LEU A 21 12.96 9.40 -8.49
N ILE A 22 11.76 9.31 -7.99
CA ILE A 22 11.31 10.04 -6.81
C ILE A 22 10.73 9.02 -5.82
N VAL A 23 11.26 9.01 -4.60
CA VAL A 23 10.72 8.22 -3.50
C VAL A 23 10.29 9.17 -2.39
N ARG A 24 9.05 9.08 -1.98
CA ARG A 24 8.45 9.93 -0.94
C ARG A 24 7.76 9.10 0.12
N VAL A 25 7.70 9.65 1.32
CA VAL A 25 6.78 9.16 2.34
C VAL A 25 5.36 9.50 1.90
N ALA A 26 4.49 8.50 1.83
CA ALA A 26 3.09 8.73 1.51
C ALA A 26 2.38 9.52 2.60
N ALA A 27 1.36 10.27 2.23
CA ALA A 27 0.48 10.91 3.20
C ALA A 27 -0.12 9.88 4.16
N ASP A 28 -0.34 10.30 5.40
CA ASP A 28 -0.93 9.43 6.41
C ASP A 28 -2.38 9.09 6.05
N THR A 29 -2.73 7.80 6.14
CA THR A 29 -4.04 7.27 5.77
C THR A 29 -4.53 6.30 6.84
N ALA A 30 -5.85 6.17 6.98
CA ALA A 30 -6.44 5.04 7.70
C ALA A 30 -6.17 3.76 6.90
N ARG A 31 -5.80 2.69 7.59
CA ARG A 31 -5.46 1.38 7.01
C ARG A 31 -6.19 0.28 7.75
N PHE A 32 -6.84 -0.60 6.99
CA PHE A 32 -7.58 -1.69 7.59
C PHE A 32 -7.25 -3.02 6.91
N SER A 33 -7.19 -4.07 7.71
CA SER A 33 -7.26 -5.46 7.25
C SER A 33 -8.69 -5.95 7.45
N LEU A 34 -9.37 -6.26 6.35
CA LEU A 34 -10.72 -6.81 6.35
C LEU A 34 -10.66 -8.30 6.03
N ARG A 35 -11.37 -9.10 6.84
CA ARG A 35 -11.71 -10.50 6.58
C ARG A 35 -13.21 -10.67 6.57
N ILE A 36 -13.77 -11.13 5.45
CA ILE A 36 -15.21 -11.36 5.29
C ILE A 36 -15.46 -12.47 4.28
N ASP A 37 -16.60 -13.17 4.42
CA ASP A 37 -17.03 -14.15 3.42
C ASP A 37 -17.22 -13.44 2.05
N PRO A 38 -16.64 -13.96 0.95
CA PRO A 38 -16.84 -13.42 -0.39
C PRO A 38 -18.30 -13.27 -0.81
N ALA A 39 -19.21 -14.08 -0.26
CA ALA A 39 -20.65 -13.94 -0.50
C ALA A 39 -21.23 -12.62 0.03
N GLU A 40 -20.55 -11.98 0.96
CA GLU A 40 -20.96 -10.72 1.60
C GLU A 40 -20.23 -9.49 1.06
N ILE A 41 -19.43 -9.65 -0.02
CA ILE A 41 -18.57 -8.60 -0.57
C ILE A 41 -19.34 -7.33 -0.97
N GLU A 42 -20.57 -7.48 -1.49
CA GLU A 42 -21.40 -6.34 -1.86
C GLU A 42 -21.80 -5.47 -0.66
N LYS A 43 -22.08 -6.11 0.49
CA LYS A 43 -22.39 -5.40 1.72
C LYS A 43 -21.17 -4.68 2.26
N ALA A 44 -20.01 -5.34 2.25
CA ALA A 44 -18.74 -4.74 2.64
C ALA A 44 -18.36 -3.56 1.73
N SER A 45 -18.56 -3.68 0.41
CA SER A 45 -18.35 -2.61 -0.55
C SER A 45 -19.20 -1.37 -0.22
N LYS A 46 -20.47 -1.58 0.12
CA LYS A 46 -21.36 -0.48 0.54
C LYS A 46 -20.91 0.17 1.84
N ALA A 47 -20.49 -0.62 2.82
CA ALA A 47 -19.99 -0.14 4.10
C ALA A 47 -18.70 0.68 3.94
N PHE A 48 -17.78 0.23 3.08
CA PHE A 48 -16.53 0.93 2.81
C PHE A 48 -16.74 2.17 1.90
N GLY A 49 -17.77 2.15 1.06
CA GLY A 49 -18.03 3.21 0.08
C GLY A 49 -17.12 3.14 -1.16
N LEU A 50 -16.58 1.96 -1.46
CA LEU A 50 -15.81 1.63 -2.64
C LEU A 50 -16.05 0.15 -2.96
N ASN A 51 -16.05 -0.22 -4.25
CA ASN A 51 -16.18 -1.63 -4.63
C ASN A 51 -14.95 -2.43 -4.17
N LEU A 52 -15.18 -3.57 -3.52
CA LEU A 52 -14.13 -4.50 -3.13
C LEU A 52 -13.91 -5.49 -4.29
N PRO A 53 -12.72 -5.55 -4.89
CA PRO A 53 -12.43 -6.49 -5.97
C PRO A 53 -12.59 -7.94 -5.51
N ALA A 54 -13.16 -8.78 -6.38
CA ALA A 54 -13.37 -10.20 -6.06
C ALA A 54 -12.17 -11.10 -6.41
N LYS A 55 -11.27 -10.62 -7.28
CA LYS A 55 -10.12 -11.40 -7.73
C LYS A 55 -8.85 -10.97 -7.03
N ILE A 56 -8.11 -11.97 -6.53
CA ILE A 56 -6.84 -11.74 -5.85
C ILE A 56 -5.88 -10.95 -6.74
N GLY A 57 -5.29 -9.91 -6.17
CA GLY A 57 -4.37 -9.00 -6.85
C GLY A 57 -5.04 -7.82 -7.54
N GLU A 58 -6.37 -7.82 -7.72
CA GLU A 58 -7.07 -6.65 -8.28
C GLU A 58 -7.24 -5.56 -7.23
N THR A 59 -7.20 -4.30 -7.70
CA THR A 59 -7.46 -3.11 -6.89
C THR A 59 -8.64 -2.33 -7.44
N ASP A 60 -9.35 -1.64 -6.56
CA ASP A 60 -10.25 -0.54 -6.92
C ASP A 60 -9.81 0.73 -6.20
N ILE A 61 -9.86 1.87 -6.88
CA ILE A 61 -9.38 3.16 -6.39
C ILE A 61 -10.40 4.24 -6.75
N SER A 62 -10.81 5.00 -5.74
CA SER A 62 -11.65 6.18 -5.94
C SER A 62 -11.19 7.31 -5.02
N GLY A 63 -10.63 8.36 -5.61
CA GLY A 63 -9.98 9.44 -4.84
C GLY A 63 -8.82 8.90 -4.01
N GLU A 64 -8.91 9.04 -2.69
CA GLU A 64 -7.90 8.54 -1.75
C GLU A 64 -8.24 7.18 -1.15
N LYS A 65 -9.45 6.63 -1.44
CA LYS A 65 -9.81 5.26 -1.03
C LYS A 65 -9.20 4.24 -1.96
N ARG A 66 -8.72 3.14 -1.39
CA ARG A 66 -8.22 1.97 -2.12
C ARG A 66 -8.73 0.70 -1.47
N ALA A 67 -9.04 -0.28 -2.30
CA ALA A 67 -9.33 -1.65 -1.89
C ALA A 67 -8.49 -2.61 -2.74
N LEU A 68 -7.73 -3.47 -2.10
CA LEU A 68 -6.92 -4.52 -2.73
C LEU A 68 -7.36 -5.88 -2.20
N CYS A 69 -7.71 -6.80 -3.08
CA CYS A 69 -7.98 -8.20 -2.72
C CYS A 69 -6.65 -8.94 -2.53
N LEU A 70 -6.32 -9.32 -1.29
CA LEU A 70 -5.09 -10.04 -0.95
C LEU A 70 -5.25 -11.55 -0.86
N GLY A 71 -6.47 -12.03 -0.70
CA GLY A 71 -6.79 -13.43 -0.55
C GLY A 71 -8.25 -13.71 -0.81
N PRO A 72 -8.68 -14.98 -0.75
CA PRO A 72 -10.05 -15.35 -1.05
C PRO A 72 -11.09 -14.70 -0.12
N ASP A 73 -10.68 -14.32 1.07
CA ASP A 73 -11.49 -13.69 2.12
C ASP A 73 -10.82 -12.48 2.75
N GLU A 74 -9.76 -11.95 2.12
CA GLU A 74 -8.91 -10.89 2.70
C GLU A 74 -8.77 -9.69 1.77
N TRP A 75 -9.04 -8.49 2.32
CA TRP A 75 -8.83 -7.21 1.66
C TRP A 75 -7.95 -6.29 2.50
N TYR A 76 -7.09 -5.55 1.80
CA TYR A 76 -6.35 -4.42 2.34
C TYR A 76 -7.07 -3.14 1.91
N LEU A 77 -7.51 -2.34 2.88
CA LEU A 77 -8.28 -1.12 2.62
C LEU A 77 -7.52 0.10 3.12
N THR A 78 -7.51 1.18 2.33
CA THR A 78 -7.05 2.48 2.80
C THR A 78 -8.10 3.56 2.53
N ALA A 79 -8.19 4.54 3.42
CA ALA A 79 -9.09 5.68 3.32
C ALA A 79 -8.40 6.95 3.85
N PRO A 80 -8.91 8.15 3.55
CA PRO A 80 -8.48 9.37 4.24
C PRO A 80 -8.54 9.18 5.76
N LEU A 81 -7.54 9.68 6.47
CA LEU A 81 -7.49 9.54 7.93
C LEU A 81 -8.75 10.13 8.61
N ALA A 82 -9.31 11.20 8.03
CA ALA A 82 -10.54 11.81 8.53
C ALA A 82 -11.78 10.91 8.42
N GLU A 83 -11.74 9.86 7.61
CA GLU A 83 -12.85 8.91 7.44
C GLU A 83 -12.68 7.63 8.30
N GLN A 84 -11.62 7.53 9.09
CA GLN A 84 -11.34 6.32 9.87
C GLN A 84 -12.53 5.90 10.74
N GLU A 85 -13.02 6.80 11.58
CA GLU A 85 -14.15 6.52 12.48
C GLU A 85 -15.44 6.18 11.72
N VAL A 86 -15.66 6.82 10.56
CA VAL A 86 -16.84 6.55 9.71
C VAL A 86 -16.77 5.12 9.16
N VAL A 87 -15.62 4.68 8.69
CA VAL A 87 -15.41 3.30 8.20
C VAL A 87 -15.60 2.31 9.34
N GLU A 88 -14.97 2.54 10.49
CA GLU A 88 -15.09 1.66 11.66
C GLU A 88 -16.56 1.50 12.08
N GLN A 89 -17.31 2.60 12.15
CA GLN A 89 -18.73 2.56 12.52
C GLN A 89 -19.57 1.82 11.47
N ALA A 90 -19.36 2.08 10.18
CA ALA A 90 -20.08 1.41 9.11
C ALA A 90 -19.90 -0.13 9.14
N PHE A 91 -18.68 -0.57 9.43
CA PHE A 91 -18.41 -2.01 9.60
C PHE A 91 -18.95 -2.55 10.93
N ALA A 92 -18.93 -1.79 12.01
CA ALA A 92 -19.58 -2.19 13.26
C ALA A 92 -21.08 -2.42 13.06
N ASP A 93 -21.77 -1.55 12.33
CA ASP A 93 -23.20 -1.69 11.99
C ASP A 93 -23.43 -2.89 11.05
N LEU A 94 -22.51 -3.17 10.13
CA LEU A 94 -22.59 -4.31 9.22
C LEU A 94 -22.52 -5.64 9.94
N TYR A 95 -21.84 -5.73 11.09
CA TYR A 95 -21.56 -6.98 11.80
C TYR A 95 -22.82 -7.78 12.12
N ALA A 96 -23.93 -7.11 12.36
CA ALA A 96 -25.22 -7.76 12.66
C ALA A 96 -25.79 -8.60 11.50
N THR A 97 -25.39 -8.31 10.25
CA THR A 97 -25.93 -8.94 9.03
C THR A 97 -24.86 -9.66 8.20
N ALA A 98 -23.59 -9.39 8.45
CA ALA A 98 -22.46 -10.04 7.80
C ALA A 98 -21.29 -10.12 8.80
N VAL A 99 -21.02 -11.32 9.30
CA VAL A 99 -19.91 -11.56 10.23
C VAL A 99 -18.58 -11.34 9.51
N HIS A 100 -17.72 -10.53 10.08
CA HIS A 100 -16.42 -10.16 9.51
C HIS A 100 -15.44 -9.74 10.61
N SER A 101 -14.20 -9.52 10.22
CA SER A 101 -13.16 -8.88 11.05
C SER A 101 -12.61 -7.68 10.30
N LEU A 102 -12.79 -6.48 10.86
CA LEU A 102 -12.09 -5.27 10.42
C LEU A 102 -11.09 -4.90 11.51
N VAL A 103 -9.81 -4.81 11.16
CA VAL A 103 -8.73 -4.46 12.09
C VAL A 103 -8.07 -3.19 11.59
N ASP A 104 -8.05 -2.14 12.43
CA ASP A 104 -7.22 -0.96 12.19
C ASP A 104 -5.74 -1.34 12.32
N ILE A 105 -4.99 -1.13 11.26
CA ILE A 105 -3.55 -1.39 11.16
C ILE A 105 -2.76 -0.10 10.84
N GLY A 106 -3.41 1.07 10.90
CA GLY A 106 -2.83 2.35 10.55
C GLY A 106 -1.57 2.69 11.35
N HIS A 107 -1.59 2.44 12.66
CA HIS A 107 -0.43 2.66 13.52
C HIS A 107 0.73 1.67 13.28
N ARG A 108 0.47 0.52 12.68
CA ARG A 108 1.46 -0.53 12.39
C ARG A 108 2.22 -0.27 11.10
N GLU A 109 1.63 0.39 10.12
CA GLU A 109 2.14 0.50 8.76
C GLU A 109 2.36 1.95 8.34
N VAL A 110 3.30 2.15 7.41
CA VAL A 110 3.57 3.41 6.75
C VAL A 110 3.65 3.20 5.25
N GLY A 111 3.24 4.22 4.48
CA GLY A 111 3.28 4.19 3.02
C GLY A 111 4.54 4.84 2.47
N ILE A 112 5.06 4.29 1.38
CA ILE A 112 6.16 4.86 0.57
C ILE A 112 5.67 4.89 -0.88
N GLU A 113 5.73 6.04 -1.51
CA GLU A 113 5.44 6.24 -2.93
C GLU A 113 6.74 6.28 -3.72
N ILE A 114 6.77 5.55 -4.83
CA ILE A 114 7.91 5.44 -5.73
C ILE A 114 7.40 5.79 -7.14
N GLU A 115 8.00 6.82 -7.76
CA GLU A 115 7.55 7.33 -9.05
C GLU A 115 8.74 7.66 -9.95
N GLY A 116 8.56 7.40 -11.24
CA GLY A 116 9.55 7.71 -12.29
C GLY A 116 9.84 6.51 -13.17
N SER A 117 10.51 6.74 -14.28
CA SER A 117 10.87 5.70 -15.23
C SER A 117 11.78 4.63 -14.64
N ASP A 118 12.61 4.99 -13.65
CA ASP A 118 13.51 4.05 -12.97
C ASP A 118 12.88 3.40 -11.72
N ALA A 119 11.59 3.64 -11.47
CA ALA A 119 10.88 3.04 -10.34
C ALA A 119 10.91 1.51 -10.36
N VAL A 120 10.74 0.91 -11.54
CA VAL A 120 10.84 -0.54 -11.74
C VAL A 120 12.22 -1.04 -11.36
N LEU A 121 13.29 -0.40 -11.88
CA LEU A 121 14.68 -0.77 -11.60
C LEU A 121 15.01 -0.67 -10.10
N ALA A 122 14.57 0.40 -9.44
CA ALA A 122 14.76 0.58 -8.00
C ALA A 122 14.07 -0.53 -7.19
N LEU A 123 12.87 -0.95 -7.61
CA LEU A 123 12.11 -2.00 -6.93
C LEU A 123 12.68 -3.39 -7.19
N GLN A 124 13.16 -3.68 -8.40
CA GLN A 124 13.78 -4.96 -8.76
C GLN A 124 15.03 -5.29 -7.93
N SER A 125 15.70 -4.28 -7.38
CA SER A 125 16.88 -4.47 -6.52
C SER A 125 16.63 -5.36 -5.29
N ALA A 126 15.38 -5.45 -4.83
CA ALA A 126 15.02 -6.18 -3.61
C ALA A 126 13.73 -7.02 -3.73
N LEU A 127 13.09 -7.07 -4.90
CA LEU A 127 11.93 -7.93 -5.18
C LEU A 127 12.37 -9.21 -5.88
N ALA A 128 11.79 -10.33 -5.46
CA ALA A 128 12.12 -11.66 -5.98
C ALA A 128 11.20 -12.11 -7.14
N PHE A 129 10.48 -11.19 -7.80
CA PHE A 129 9.63 -11.50 -8.95
C PHE A 129 9.73 -10.40 -10.02
N ASP A 130 9.29 -10.73 -11.23
CA ASP A 130 9.25 -9.80 -12.35
C ASP A 130 8.15 -8.76 -12.16
N ILE A 131 8.55 -7.57 -11.71
CA ILE A 131 7.62 -6.46 -11.47
C ILE A 131 7.10 -5.85 -12.79
N GLU A 132 7.82 -5.99 -13.89
CA GLU A 132 7.35 -5.52 -15.21
C GLU A 132 6.11 -6.28 -15.66
N ALA A 133 6.04 -7.58 -15.33
CA ALA A 133 4.89 -8.43 -15.60
C ALA A 133 3.69 -8.16 -14.68
N MET A 134 3.85 -7.38 -13.60
CA MET A 134 2.76 -7.02 -12.71
C MET A 134 1.78 -6.07 -13.41
N PRO A 135 0.47 -6.38 -13.52
CA PRO A 135 -0.49 -5.50 -14.19
C PRO A 135 -0.63 -4.14 -13.50
N VAL A 136 -0.82 -3.07 -14.28
CA VAL A 136 -1.23 -1.76 -13.74
C VAL A 136 -2.62 -1.91 -13.08
N GLY A 137 -2.84 -1.23 -11.96
CA GLY A 137 -4.07 -1.37 -11.18
C GLY A 137 -4.15 -2.66 -10.39
N SER A 138 -2.99 -3.28 -10.09
CA SER A 138 -2.93 -4.48 -9.27
C SER A 138 -2.04 -4.29 -8.04
N GLY A 139 -2.12 -5.24 -7.10
CA GLY A 139 -1.31 -5.26 -5.91
C GLY A 139 -1.12 -6.67 -5.37
N CYS A 140 -0.14 -6.83 -4.49
CA CYS A 140 0.11 -8.11 -3.82
C CYS A 140 0.80 -7.91 -2.46
N ARG A 141 0.68 -8.91 -1.60
CA ARG A 141 1.55 -9.04 -0.44
C ARG A 141 2.79 -9.82 -0.86
N THR A 142 3.97 -9.25 -0.64
CA THR A 142 5.25 -9.85 -1.05
C THR A 142 6.35 -9.51 -0.06
N ILE A 143 7.58 -9.88 -0.39
CA ILE A 143 8.78 -9.61 0.39
C ILE A 143 9.67 -8.63 -0.39
N PHE A 144 10.11 -7.57 0.25
CA PHE A 144 11.15 -6.65 -0.21
C PHE A 144 12.40 -6.93 0.62
N ASP A 145 13.40 -7.61 0.06
CA ASP A 145 14.50 -8.25 0.79
C ASP A 145 13.97 -9.18 1.89
N LYS A 146 13.92 -8.74 3.13
CA LYS A 146 13.39 -9.51 4.28
C LYS A 146 12.14 -8.89 4.92
N ALA A 147 11.71 -7.73 4.43
CA ALA A 147 10.53 -7.05 4.93
C ALA A 147 9.27 -7.48 4.16
N GLN A 148 8.25 -7.94 4.87
CA GLN A 148 6.94 -8.12 4.26
C GLN A 148 6.34 -6.76 3.94
N ILE A 149 5.85 -6.61 2.72
CA ILE A 149 5.19 -5.40 2.22
C ILE A 149 3.87 -5.73 1.52
N VAL A 150 3.02 -4.73 1.40
CA VAL A 150 1.96 -4.70 0.38
C VAL A 150 2.45 -3.76 -0.72
N LEU A 151 2.54 -4.27 -1.94
CA LEU A 151 2.95 -3.53 -3.12
C LEU A 151 1.74 -3.29 -4.01
N LEU A 152 1.56 -2.04 -4.45
CA LEU A 152 0.56 -1.65 -5.43
C LEU A 152 1.27 -1.03 -6.65
N ARG A 153 0.85 -1.40 -7.87
CA ARG A 153 1.23 -0.74 -9.11
C ARG A 153 0.08 0.16 -9.57
N GLU A 154 0.18 1.45 -9.31
CA GLU A 154 -0.88 2.42 -9.61
C GLU A 154 -0.89 2.82 -11.09
N THR A 155 0.31 2.99 -11.68
CA THR A 155 0.51 3.28 -13.11
C THR A 155 1.73 2.52 -13.63
N GLU A 156 2.10 2.73 -14.88
CA GLU A 156 3.32 2.15 -15.48
C GLU A 156 4.60 2.50 -14.69
N SER A 157 4.65 3.71 -14.11
CA SER A 157 5.82 4.25 -13.44
C SER A 157 5.56 4.71 -11.99
N ARG A 158 4.40 4.37 -11.43
CA ARG A 158 4.06 4.75 -10.06
C ARG A 158 3.64 3.53 -9.26
N PHE A 159 4.33 3.37 -8.13
CA PHE A 159 4.14 2.28 -7.19
C PHE A 159 3.95 2.81 -5.79
N ARG A 160 3.28 2.01 -4.95
CA ARG A 160 3.13 2.27 -3.54
C ARG A 160 3.48 1.03 -2.74
N ILE A 161 4.29 1.21 -1.71
CA ILE A 161 4.64 0.18 -0.72
C ILE A 161 3.96 0.56 0.59
N GLU A 162 3.28 -0.39 1.21
CA GLU A 162 2.89 -0.33 2.60
C GLU A 162 3.76 -1.30 3.39
N VAL A 163 4.41 -0.82 4.44
CA VAL A 163 5.39 -1.58 5.21
C VAL A 163 5.22 -1.35 6.70
N TRP A 164 5.50 -2.36 7.50
CA TRP A 164 5.48 -2.20 8.95
C TRP A 164 6.51 -1.16 9.40
N ARG A 165 6.13 -0.32 10.35
CA ARG A 165 6.98 0.76 10.89
C ARG A 165 8.36 0.27 11.32
N SER A 166 8.43 -0.94 11.89
CA SER A 166 9.70 -1.56 12.33
C SER A 166 10.66 -1.90 11.19
N PHE A 167 10.17 -2.02 9.95
CA PHE A 167 10.96 -2.29 8.76
C PHE A 167 11.09 -1.07 7.83
N ALA A 168 10.43 0.03 8.15
CA ALA A 168 10.40 1.22 7.28
C ALA A 168 11.79 1.77 6.98
N ASP A 169 12.65 1.90 8.01
CA ASP A 169 14.05 2.35 7.84
C ASP A 169 14.85 1.40 6.95
N HIS A 170 14.63 0.09 7.07
CA HIS A 170 15.31 -0.91 6.25
C HIS A 170 14.92 -0.80 4.78
N VAL A 171 13.61 -0.77 4.49
CA VAL A 171 13.08 -0.61 3.12
C VAL A 171 13.54 0.71 2.51
N TRP A 172 13.49 1.79 3.28
CA TRP A 172 13.98 3.10 2.84
C TRP A 172 15.47 3.08 2.48
N GLY A 173 16.29 2.44 3.32
CA GLY A 173 17.74 2.29 3.08
C GLY A 173 18.06 1.54 1.79
N LEU A 174 17.30 0.48 1.46
CA LEU A 174 17.44 -0.25 0.21
C LEU A 174 17.06 0.61 -1.01
N LEU A 175 15.93 1.32 -0.94
CA LEU A 175 15.52 2.25 -2.00
C LEU A 175 16.55 3.39 -2.18
N GLN A 176 17.17 3.86 -1.10
CA GLN A 176 18.23 4.86 -1.16
C GLN A 176 19.50 4.31 -1.81
N ALA A 177 19.86 3.06 -1.54
CA ALA A 177 21.00 2.40 -2.18
C ALA A 177 20.75 2.24 -3.68
N ALA A 178 19.61 1.69 -4.07
CA ALA A 178 19.20 1.55 -5.47
C ALA A 178 19.18 2.91 -6.19
N GLY A 179 18.67 3.96 -5.55
CA GLY A 179 18.70 5.30 -6.12
C GLY A 179 20.12 5.82 -6.39
N ARG A 180 21.08 5.54 -5.51
CA ARG A 180 22.50 5.90 -5.74
C ARG A 180 23.14 5.11 -6.88
N GLU A 181 22.84 3.81 -6.99
CA GLU A 181 23.32 3.00 -8.11
C GLU A 181 22.78 3.52 -9.44
N ILE A 182 21.49 3.83 -9.52
CA ILE A 182 20.86 4.47 -10.68
C ILE A 182 21.52 5.82 -11.00
N GLU A 183 21.84 6.64 -9.98
CA GLU A 183 22.51 7.94 -10.17
C GLU A 183 23.91 7.79 -10.76
N LEU A 184 24.62 6.74 -10.39
CA LEU A 184 25.99 6.46 -10.82
C LEU A 184 26.10 5.62 -12.09
N ASP A 185 24.98 5.11 -12.64
CA ASP A 185 24.90 4.19 -13.78
C ASP A 185 25.66 2.86 -13.54
N ILE A 186 25.54 2.29 -12.33
CA ILE A 186 26.17 1.01 -11.93
C ILE A 186 25.15 0.01 -11.47
#